data_88e3ba3eb03d8c7fd2c490aeff3ab966
#
_entry.id   88e3ba3eb03d8c7fd2c490aeff3ab966
#
_cell.length_a   1.000
_cell.length_b   1.000
_cell.length_c   1.000
_cell.angle_alpha   90.00
_cell.angle_beta   90.00
_cell.angle_gamma   90.00
#
_symmetry.space_group_name_H-M   'P 1'
#
loop_
_entity.id
_entity.type
_entity.pdbx_description
1 polymer ?
#
loop_
_entity_poly.entity_id
_entity_poly.type
_entity_poly.pdbx_seq_one_letter_code
_entity_poly.pdbx_strand_id
1 'polypeptide(L)' 'MNIKPSASIRNNYNEISKLCKSTGEPVYLTKSGEGDLVVMDIEAFSRREKMLALRETLLDIERDRINGAKYYSVDGC' A
#
# COMPACT_ATOMS: atom_id res chain seq x y z
N MET A 1 5.45 9.81 9.17
CA MET A 1 4.99 8.43 9.35
C MET A 1 4.23 8.34 10.67
N ASN A 2 3.03 7.79 10.62
CA ASN A 2 2.19 7.68 11.81
C ASN A 2 2.31 6.28 12.41
N ILE A 3 2.72 6.22 13.66
CA ILE A 3 2.91 4.97 14.37
C ILE A 3 2.08 5.02 15.65
N LYS A 4 1.26 4.02 15.86
CA LYS A 4 0.37 3.94 17.01
C LYS A 4 0.41 2.53 17.61
N PRO A 5 0.16 2.36 18.91
CA PRO A 5 0.03 1.02 19.46
C PRO A 5 -1.19 0.31 18.86
N SER A 6 -1.09 -0.98 18.64
CA SER A 6 -2.20 -1.76 18.10
C SER A 6 -3.45 -1.66 18.97
N ALA A 7 -3.28 -1.56 20.28
CA ALA A 7 -4.42 -1.42 21.19
C ALA A 7 -5.24 -0.17 20.91
N SER A 8 -4.65 0.86 20.29
CA SER A 8 -5.35 2.10 19.99
C SER A 8 -6.52 1.91 19.04
N ILE A 9 -6.49 0.89 18.20
CA ILE A 9 -7.56 0.69 17.24
C ILE A 9 -8.88 0.31 17.94
N ARG A 10 -8.78 -0.32 19.11
CA ARG A 10 -9.97 -0.67 19.87
C ARG A 10 -10.62 0.56 20.49
N ASN A 11 -9.82 1.46 21.03
CA ASN A 11 -10.32 2.60 21.78
C ASN A 11 -10.43 3.88 20.94
N ASN A 12 -9.60 4.02 19.93
CA ASN A 12 -9.49 5.25 19.15
C ASN A 12 -9.71 5.02 17.66
N TYR A 13 -10.58 4.09 17.32
CA TYR A 13 -10.85 3.75 15.93
C TYR A 13 -11.20 4.98 15.09
N ASN A 14 -12.08 5.84 15.62
CA ASN A 14 -12.54 7.01 14.86
C ASN A 14 -11.39 7.99 14.59
N GLU A 15 -10.49 8.16 15.54
CA GLU A 15 -9.34 9.04 15.36
C GLU A 15 -8.39 8.48 14.31
N ILE A 16 -8.12 7.18 14.37
CA ILE A 16 -7.26 6.52 13.41
C ILE A 16 -7.87 6.58 12.01
N SER A 17 -9.18 6.35 11.92
CA SER A 17 -9.89 6.44 10.66
C SER A 17 -9.81 7.85 10.06
N LYS A 18 -10.01 8.87 10.87
CA LYS A 18 -9.89 10.26 10.40
C LYS A 18 -8.47 10.56 9.94
N LEU A 19 -7.48 10.09 10.67
CA LEU A 19 -6.09 10.30 10.31
C LEU A 19 -5.78 9.67 8.96
N CYS A 20 -6.21 8.44 8.76
CA CYS A 20 -5.99 7.75 7.49
C CYS A 20 -6.67 8.48 6.33
N LYS A 21 -7.91 8.96 6.54
CA LYS A 21 -8.65 9.63 5.49
C LYS A 21 -8.09 11.01 5.16
N SER A 22 -7.62 11.72 6.18
CA SER A 22 -7.11 13.08 5.97
C SER A 22 -5.73 13.08 5.34
N THR A 23 -4.88 12.13 5.67
CA THR A 23 -3.52 12.10 5.14
C THR A 23 -3.38 11.25 3.90
N GLY A 24 -4.24 10.27 3.71
CA GLY A 24 -4.10 9.30 2.64
C GLY A 24 -2.92 8.36 2.82
N GLU A 25 -2.29 8.41 3.99
CA GLU A 25 -1.12 7.60 4.28
C GLU A 25 -1.46 6.48 5.25
N PRO A 26 -0.69 5.40 5.24
CA PRO A 26 -0.92 4.31 6.18
C PRO A 26 -0.53 4.69 7.60
N VAL A 27 -1.23 4.11 8.56
CA VAL A 27 -0.89 4.19 9.97
C VAL A 27 -0.36 2.84 10.39
N TYR A 28 0.83 2.83 10.94
CA TYR A 28 1.48 1.59 11.36
C TYR A 28 1.13 1.30 12.80
N LEU A 29 0.63 0.11 13.04
CA LEU A 29 0.28 -0.32 14.39
C LEU A 29 1.35 -1.26 14.91
N THR A 30 1.78 -1.03 16.14
CA THR A 30 2.85 -1.81 16.73
C THR A 30 2.35 -2.54 17.97
N LYS A 31 2.99 -3.65 18.26
CA LYS A 31 2.74 -4.42 19.46
C LYS A 31 4.08 -4.85 20.03
N SER A 32 4.30 -4.55 21.31
CA SER A 32 5.57 -4.85 21.98
C SER A 32 6.79 -4.31 21.22
N GLY A 33 6.63 -3.10 20.66
CA GLY A 33 7.73 -2.44 19.95
C GLY A 33 7.97 -2.93 18.54
N GLU A 34 7.18 -3.87 18.05
CA GLU A 34 7.35 -4.41 16.70
C GLU A 34 6.15 -4.10 15.83
N GLY A 35 6.37 -4.03 14.53
CA GLY A 35 5.27 -3.84 13.59
C GLY A 35 4.28 -5.00 13.67
N ASP A 36 3.02 -4.65 13.74
CA ASP A 36 1.95 -5.63 13.86
C ASP A 36 0.98 -5.55 12.68
N LEU A 37 0.39 -4.39 12.46
CA LEU A 37 -0.60 -4.19 11.42
C LEU A 37 -0.38 -2.85 10.74
N VAL A 38 -0.95 -2.71 9.55
CA VAL A 38 -1.01 -1.44 8.85
C VAL A 38 -2.47 -1.15 8.54
N VAL A 39 -2.91 0.07 8.84
CA VAL A 39 -4.27 0.52 8.57
C VAL A 39 -4.21 1.64 7.54
N MET A 40 -5.09 1.61 6.58
CA MET A 40 -5.10 2.58 5.51
C MET A 40 -6.52 2.82 5.02
N ASP A 41 -6.79 4.05 4.57
CA ASP A 41 -8.08 4.35 3.95
C ASP A 41 -8.24 3.52 2.66
N ILE A 42 -9.43 2.95 2.48
CA ILE A 42 -9.64 2.01 1.37
C ILE A 42 -9.48 2.68 0.00
N GLU A 43 -9.89 3.94 -0.12
CA GLU A 43 -9.73 4.64 -1.39
C GLU A 43 -8.26 4.93 -1.69
N ALA A 44 -7.50 5.33 -0.67
CA ALA A 44 -6.08 5.56 -0.81
C ALA A 44 -5.34 4.26 -1.16
N PHE A 45 -5.72 3.17 -0.52
CA PHE A 45 -5.15 1.87 -0.80
C PHE A 45 -5.44 1.44 -2.24
N SER A 46 -6.66 1.64 -2.68
CA SER A 46 -7.07 1.28 -4.03
C SER A 46 -6.29 2.07 -5.09
N ARG A 47 -6.10 3.37 -4.85
CA ARG A 47 -5.29 4.19 -5.76
C ARG A 47 -3.84 3.73 -5.81
N ARG A 48 -3.30 3.37 -4.66
CA ARG A 48 -1.93 2.87 -4.57
C ARG A 48 -1.76 1.58 -5.35
N GLU A 49 -2.71 0.66 -5.22
CA GLU A 49 -2.67 -0.61 -5.94
C GLU A 49 -2.72 -0.38 -7.45
N LYS A 50 -3.59 0.50 -7.90
CA LYS A 50 -3.69 0.82 -9.33
C LYS A 50 -2.40 1.44 -9.85
N MET A 51 -1.80 2.33 -9.08
CA MET A 51 -0.56 2.97 -9.48
C MET A 51 0.58 1.97 -9.54
N LEU A 52 0.68 1.07 -8.58
CA LEU A 52 1.71 0.04 -8.58
C LEU A 52 1.55 -0.90 -9.76
N ALA A 53 0.31 -1.30 -10.06
CA ALA A 53 0.04 -2.17 -11.19
C ALA A 53 0.44 -1.51 -12.51
N LEU A 54 0.09 -0.23 -12.67
CA LEU A 54 0.48 0.51 -13.86
C LEU A 54 1.99 0.62 -13.98
N ARG A 55 2.65 0.92 -12.87
CA ARG A 55 4.10 1.05 -12.85
C ARG A 55 4.79 -0.25 -13.24
N GLU A 56 4.33 -1.37 -12.73
CA GLU A 56 4.86 -2.66 -13.09
C GLU A 56 4.68 -2.96 -14.57
N THR A 57 3.52 -2.64 -15.11
CA THR A 57 3.24 -2.82 -16.53
C THR A 57 4.19 -2.00 -17.39
N LEU A 58 4.42 -0.75 -17.02
CA LEU A 58 5.33 0.12 -17.76
C LEU A 58 6.77 -0.39 -17.70
N LEU A 59 7.19 -0.90 -16.56
CA LEU A 59 8.52 -1.45 -16.40
C LEU A 59 8.71 -2.70 -17.26
N ASP A 60 7.69 -3.54 -17.32
CA ASP A 60 7.74 -4.75 -18.14
C ASP A 60 7.85 -4.41 -19.62
N ILE A 61 7.08 -3.44 -20.09
CA ILE A 61 7.13 -3.02 -21.48
C ILE A 61 8.51 -2.48 -21.81
N GLU A 62 9.07 -1.66 -20.94
CA GLU A 62 10.38 -1.09 -21.16
C GLU A 62 11.46 -2.16 -21.17
N ARG A 63 11.37 -3.12 -20.28
CA ARG A 63 12.32 -4.22 -20.21
C ARG A 63 12.30 -5.05 -21.49
N ASP A 64 11.12 -5.37 -21.99
CA ASP A 64 10.97 -6.13 -23.22
C ASP A 64 11.57 -5.38 -24.39
N ARG A 65 11.39 -4.09 -24.45
CA ARG A 65 11.93 -3.27 -25.52
C ARG A 65 13.46 -3.26 -25.50
N ILE A 66 14.03 -3.14 -24.32
CA ILE A 66 15.48 -3.09 -24.16
C ILE A 66 16.11 -4.42 -24.53
N ASN A 67 15.52 -5.50 -24.06
CA ASN A 67 16.07 -6.84 -24.25
C ASN A 67 15.66 -7.47 -25.56
N GLY A 68 14.73 -6.87 -26.29
CA GLY A 68 14.17 -7.51 -27.46
C GLY A 68 13.43 -8.79 -27.12
N ALA A 69 13.07 -8.93 -25.90
CA ALA A 69 12.44 -10.13 -25.41
C ALA A 69 10.98 -10.20 -25.82
N LYS A 70 10.46 -11.40 -25.79
CA LYS A 70 9.06 -11.59 -26.05
C LYS A 70 8.25 -11.00 -24.91
N TYR A 71 7.09 -10.52 -25.27
CA TYR A 71 6.18 -9.99 -24.28
C TYR A 71 5.66 -11.10 -23.37
N TYR A 72 5.58 -10.80 -22.09
CA TYR A 72 5.01 -11.68 -21.10
C TYR A 72 3.74 -11.12 -20.58
N SER A 73 2.78 -11.96 -20.32
CA SER A 73 1.62 -11.57 -19.59
C SER A 73 2.04 -11.26 -18.15
N VAL A 74 1.56 -10.16 -17.63
CA VAL A 74 1.93 -9.73 -16.28
C VAL A 74 1.35 -10.67 -15.24
N ASP A 75 0.16 -11.12 -15.48
CA ASP A 75 -0.48 -12.04 -14.60
C ASP A 75 0.00 -13.43 -14.83
N GLY A 76 0.78 -13.56 -15.78
CA GLY A 76 1.30 -14.77 -16.23
C GLY A 76 1.50 -15.74 -15.23
N CYS A 77 0.99 -15.51 -14.42
CA CYS A 77 1.09 -16.58 -13.59
C CYS A 77 1.16 -17.59 -13.87
#